data_fe0789503c02602e763e5fafafa0af20
#
_entry.id   fe0789503c02602e763e5fafafa0af20
#
_cell.length_a   1.000
_cell.length_b   1.000
_cell.length_c   1.000
_cell.angle_alpha   90.00
_cell.angle_beta   90.00
_cell.angle_gamma   90.00
#
_symmetry.space_group_name_H-M   'P 1'
#
loop_
_entity.id
_entity.type
_entity.pdbx_description
1 polymer ?
#
loop_
_entity_poly.entity_id
_entity_poly.type
_entity_poly.pdbx_seq_one_letter_code
_entity_poly.pdbx_strand_id
1 'polypeptide(L)'
;TYGAVPTGKEKVRFTSNHDQCAWDGTAIDVYGGLDASVAAFAATLFYPGVPLIYTGQEIGWNIQIPFFSNSVVNWNYGASTLENYKKIMSAYSNNDEFRIGALNDYSSSDVICINREIVGNSAWCLVNAKNTISSLNLPLELQNFSGTNLLDGSSFVINGNTISLAPYETLVFK
;
A
#
# COMPACT_ATOMS: atom_id res chain seq x y z
N THR A 1 -2.79 18.09 2.20
CA THR A 1 -4.03 18.35 1.44
C THR A 1 -3.93 17.61 0.12
N TYR A 2 -4.71 16.57 -0.04
CA TYR A 2 -4.95 15.96 -1.34
C TYR A 2 -5.64 17.02 -2.19
N GLY A 3 -4.91 17.75 -3.03
CA GLY A 3 -5.48 18.81 -3.85
C GLY A 3 -6.77 18.34 -4.51
N ALA A 4 -7.80 19.16 -4.51
CA ALA A 4 -9.09 18.83 -5.09
C ALA A 4 -8.91 18.33 -6.52
N VAL A 5 -9.57 17.21 -6.82
CA VAL A 5 -9.63 16.65 -8.17
C VAL A 5 -10.99 17.06 -8.74
N PRO A 6 -11.08 17.62 -9.96
CA PRO A 6 -12.36 17.92 -10.57
C PRO A 6 -13.28 16.69 -10.61
N THR A 7 -14.59 16.91 -10.49
CA THR A 7 -15.59 15.85 -10.54
C THR A 7 -15.40 14.95 -11.77
N GLY A 8 -15.39 13.65 -11.57
CA GLY A 8 -15.20 12.64 -12.62
C GLY A 8 -13.75 12.49 -13.09
N LYS A 9 -12.79 13.05 -12.36
CA LYS A 9 -11.35 12.84 -12.59
C LYS A 9 -10.73 12.12 -11.41
N GLU A 10 -9.66 11.35 -11.67
CA GLU A 10 -8.90 10.61 -10.68
C GLU A 10 -7.42 11.01 -10.74
N LYS A 11 -6.74 10.87 -9.62
CA LYS A 11 -5.27 10.97 -9.57
C LYS A 11 -4.64 9.63 -9.88
N VAL A 12 -3.59 9.64 -10.69
CA VAL A 12 -2.68 8.50 -10.76
C VAL A 12 -1.79 8.51 -9.52
N ARG A 13 -1.69 7.37 -8.86
CA ARG A 13 -0.86 7.18 -7.68
C ARG A 13 0.19 6.12 -7.94
N PHE A 14 1.42 6.44 -7.57
CA PHE A 14 2.57 5.56 -7.81
C PHE A 14 3.63 5.77 -6.74
N THR A 15 4.48 4.79 -6.57
CA THR A 15 5.70 4.85 -5.75
C THR A 15 6.96 4.92 -6.62
N SER A 16 6.82 4.64 -7.91
CA SER A 16 7.86 4.83 -8.93
C SER A 16 7.23 5.05 -10.30
N ASN A 17 7.95 5.71 -11.17
CA ASN A 17 7.62 5.91 -12.57
C ASN A 17 8.91 5.94 -13.42
N HIS A 18 8.78 6.14 -14.73
CA HIS A 18 9.93 6.15 -15.63
C HIS A 18 10.96 7.24 -15.32
N ASP A 19 10.49 8.44 -14.94
CA ASP A 19 11.38 9.54 -14.58
C ASP A 19 12.15 9.25 -13.29
N GLN A 20 11.43 8.88 -12.23
CA GLN A 20 12.06 8.55 -10.95
C GLN A 20 13.03 7.37 -11.08
N CYS A 21 12.62 6.29 -11.76
CA CYS A 21 13.50 5.13 -11.92
C CYS A 21 14.76 5.47 -12.71
N ALA A 22 14.66 6.36 -13.70
CA ALA A 22 15.81 6.75 -14.52
C ALA A 22 16.78 7.71 -13.81
N TRP A 23 16.26 8.62 -12.96
CA TRP A 23 17.05 9.72 -12.37
C TRP A 23 17.36 9.52 -10.89
N ASP A 24 16.36 9.07 -10.09
CA ASP A 24 16.46 9.03 -8.65
C ASP A 24 16.79 7.61 -8.12
N GLY A 25 16.52 6.59 -8.90
CA GLY A 25 16.68 5.18 -8.53
C GLY A 25 15.38 4.38 -8.60
N THR A 26 15.50 3.08 -8.35
CA THR A 26 14.35 2.19 -8.24
C THR A 26 13.51 2.51 -6.99
N ALA A 27 12.31 1.95 -6.89
CA ALA A 27 11.51 2.09 -5.67
C ALA A 27 12.28 1.60 -4.42
N ILE A 28 13.12 0.57 -4.57
CA ILE A 28 13.95 0.04 -3.47
C ILE A 28 14.97 1.08 -3.01
N ASP A 29 15.62 1.78 -3.94
CA ASP A 29 16.59 2.83 -3.62
C ASP A 29 15.92 4.03 -2.95
N VAL A 30 14.79 4.48 -3.50
CA VAL A 30 14.06 5.67 -3.01
C VAL A 30 13.50 5.46 -1.60
N TYR A 31 12.97 4.27 -1.30
CA TYR A 31 12.37 3.98 0.01
C TYR A 31 13.34 3.32 1.00
N GLY A 32 14.58 3.01 0.59
CA GLY A 32 15.61 2.50 1.48
C GLY A 32 15.49 1.00 1.79
N GLY A 33 14.90 0.22 0.89
CA GLY A 33 14.82 -1.23 1.00
C GLY A 33 13.57 -1.84 0.37
N LEU A 34 13.59 -3.16 0.18
CA LEU A 34 12.50 -3.88 -0.45
C LEU A 34 11.20 -3.80 0.37
N ASP A 35 11.28 -4.11 1.67
CA ASP A 35 10.10 -4.11 2.55
C ASP A 35 9.49 -2.70 2.65
N ALA A 36 10.34 -1.67 2.75
CA ALA A 36 9.91 -0.28 2.74
C ALA A 36 9.21 0.10 1.43
N SER A 37 9.72 -0.36 0.29
CA SER A 37 9.11 -0.09 -1.03
C SER A 37 7.75 -0.77 -1.18
N VAL A 38 7.59 -2.00 -0.68
CA VAL A 38 6.30 -2.72 -0.66
C VAL A 38 5.30 -2.04 0.27
N ALA A 39 5.73 -1.63 1.46
CA ALA A 39 4.88 -0.87 2.39
C ALA A 39 4.43 0.47 1.80
N ALA A 40 5.34 1.21 1.17
CA ALA A 40 5.02 2.46 0.47
C ALA A 40 4.04 2.24 -0.69
N PHE A 41 4.19 1.15 -1.44
CA PHE A 41 3.24 0.77 -2.48
C PHE A 41 1.85 0.50 -1.90
N ALA A 42 1.74 -0.31 -0.85
CA ALA A 42 0.47 -0.59 -0.18
C ALA A 42 -0.18 0.70 0.33
N ALA A 43 0.59 1.53 1.05
CA ALA A 43 0.11 2.83 1.52
C ALA A 43 -0.45 3.70 0.39
N THR A 44 0.26 3.75 -0.75
CA THR A 44 -0.13 4.55 -1.91
C THR A 44 -1.37 4.01 -2.61
N LEU A 45 -1.47 2.68 -2.73
CA LEU A 45 -2.53 1.98 -3.45
C LEU A 45 -3.92 2.21 -2.84
N PHE A 46 -4.02 2.17 -1.51
CA PHE A 46 -5.31 2.22 -0.83
C PHE A 46 -5.85 3.65 -0.62
N TYR A 47 -5.08 4.70 -0.94
CA TYR A 47 -5.61 6.06 -1.05
C TYR A 47 -6.44 6.25 -2.33
N PRO A 48 -7.42 7.20 -2.34
CA PRO A 48 -8.24 7.47 -3.52
C PRO A 48 -7.40 7.79 -4.76
N GLY A 49 -7.66 7.11 -5.86
CA GLY A 49 -6.96 7.31 -7.13
C GLY A 49 -6.79 6.01 -7.92
N VAL A 50 -6.12 6.10 -9.05
CA VAL A 50 -5.81 4.96 -9.92
C VAL A 50 -4.35 4.56 -9.69
N PRO A 51 -4.09 3.32 -9.25
CA PRO A 51 -2.72 2.87 -9.01
C PRO A 51 -1.94 2.67 -10.30
N LEU A 52 -0.65 2.99 -10.27
CA LEU A 52 0.31 2.67 -11.32
C LEU A 52 1.47 1.89 -10.71
N ILE A 53 1.81 0.78 -11.32
CA ILE A 53 3.01 -0.02 -11.05
C ILE A 53 3.96 0.19 -12.21
N TYR A 54 5.19 0.65 -11.93
CA TYR A 54 6.20 0.81 -12.95
C TYR A 54 7.00 -0.48 -13.13
N THR A 55 7.44 -0.71 -14.35
CA THR A 55 8.16 -1.90 -14.84
C THR A 55 9.18 -2.46 -13.85
N GLY A 56 8.98 -3.72 -13.44
CA GLY A 56 9.87 -4.44 -12.54
C GLY A 56 9.70 -4.13 -11.06
N GLN A 57 8.95 -3.12 -10.69
CA GLN A 57 8.67 -2.79 -9.30
C GLN A 57 8.02 -3.97 -8.56
N GLU A 58 7.08 -4.66 -9.20
CA GLU A 58 6.34 -5.80 -8.67
C GLU A 58 7.18 -7.04 -8.38
N ILE A 59 8.36 -7.13 -8.98
CA ILE A 59 9.34 -8.20 -8.71
C ILE A 59 10.51 -7.72 -7.85
N GLY A 60 10.46 -6.50 -7.36
CA GLY A 60 11.55 -5.91 -6.58
C GLY A 60 12.83 -5.70 -7.40
N TRP A 61 12.69 -5.38 -8.69
CA TRP A 61 13.83 -5.09 -9.56
C TRP A 61 14.60 -3.89 -9.04
N ASN A 62 15.90 -4.07 -8.78
CA ASN A 62 16.76 -3.09 -8.11
C ASN A 62 17.83 -2.48 -9.03
N ILE A 63 17.65 -2.58 -10.33
CA ILE A 63 18.54 -1.96 -11.31
C ILE A 63 17.75 -0.85 -12.01
N GLN A 64 18.30 0.35 -12.03
CA GLN A 64 17.73 1.48 -12.74
C GLN A 64 17.48 1.15 -14.21
N ILE A 65 16.42 1.73 -14.75
CA ILE A 65 16.04 1.63 -16.14
C ILE A 65 16.26 3.03 -16.76
N PRO A 66 17.47 3.31 -17.27
CA PRO A 66 17.77 4.62 -17.81
C PRO A 66 17.04 4.85 -19.14
N PHE A 67 16.81 6.13 -19.46
CA PHE A 67 16.31 6.51 -20.77
C PHE A 67 17.31 6.20 -21.86
N PHE A 68 16.80 6.02 -23.06
CA PHE A 68 17.58 5.90 -24.28
C PHE A 68 18.57 4.73 -24.29
N SER A 69 18.38 3.74 -23.43
CA SER A 69 19.17 2.51 -23.40
C SER A 69 18.28 1.28 -23.54
N ASN A 70 18.84 0.21 -24.05
CA ASN A 70 18.17 -1.09 -24.10
C ASN A 70 18.38 -1.80 -22.76
N SER A 71 17.47 -1.54 -21.80
CA SER A 71 17.51 -2.14 -20.46
C SER A 71 16.69 -3.42 -20.42
N VAL A 72 17.30 -4.50 -19.95
CA VAL A 72 16.66 -5.80 -19.84
C VAL A 72 16.25 -6.03 -18.37
N VAL A 73 14.96 -6.27 -18.13
CA VAL A 73 14.44 -6.69 -16.83
C VAL A 73 14.40 -8.21 -16.78
N ASN A 74 15.00 -8.80 -15.75
CA ASN A 74 14.90 -10.23 -15.51
C ASN A 74 13.62 -10.57 -14.75
N TRP A 75 12.58 -10.93 -15.47
CA TRP A 75 11.25 -11.23 -14.91
C TRP A 75 11.20 -12.47 -14.01
N ASN A 76 12.26 -13.27 -13.94
CA ASN A 76 12.39 -14.37 -12.98
C ASN A 76 12.99 -13.93 -11.64
N TYR A 77 13.26 -12.63 -11.49
CA TYR A 77 13.74 -12.03 -10.24
C TYR A 77 12.59 -11.89 -9.24
N GLY A 78 12.83 -12.10 -7.95
CA GLY A 78 11.93 -11.71 -6.87
C GLY A 78 10.52 -12.33 -6.87
N ALA A 79 10.39 -13.64 -7.08
CA ALA A 79 9.09 -14.33 -7.08
C ALA A 79 8.25 -14.07 -5.81
N SER A 80 8.87 -13.99 -4.62
CA SER A 80 8.17 -13.69 -3.37
C SER A 80 7.60 -12.27 -3.34
N THR A 81 8.32 -11.30 -3.91
CA THR A 81 7.85 -9.92 -4.03
C THR A 81 6.64 -9.85 -4.94
N LEU A 82 6.67 -10.54 -6.07
CA LEU A 82 5.54 -10.62 -6.98
C LEU A 82 4.29 -11.19 -6.29
N GLU A 83 4.43 -12.22 -5.47
CA GLU A 83 3.30 -12.78 -4.72
C GLU A 83 2.73 -11.77 -3.69
N ASN A 84 3.58 -10.98 -3.04
CA ASN A 84 3.10 -9.90 -2.16
C ASN A 84 2.32 -8.83 -2.95
N TYR A 85 2.86 -8.39 -4.09
CA TYR A 85 2.13 -7.45 -4.96
C TYR A 85 0.80 -8.00 -5.43
N LYS A 86 0.73 -9.28 -5.82
CA LYS A 86 -0.52 -9.93 -6.23
C LYS A 86 -1.56 -9.92 -5.11
N LYS A 87 -1.16 -10.25 -3.87
CA LYS A 87 -2.06 -10.23 -2.70
C LYS A 87 -2.60 -8.81 -2.44
N ILE A 88 -1.73 -7.81 -2.42
CA ILE A 88 -2.10 -6.41 -2.21
C ILE A 88 -3.02 -5.91 -3.33
N MET A 89 -2.69 -6.20 -4.58
CA MET A 89 -3.53 -5.83 -5.73
C MET A 89 -4.86 -6.58 -5.75
N SER A 90 -4.89 -7.84 -5.32
CA SER A 90 -6.12 -8.62 -5.18
C SER A 90 -7.03 -8.01 -4.11
N ALA A 91 -6.48 -7.62 -2.96
CA ALA A 91 -7.24 -6.92 -1.92
C ALA A 91 -7.85 -5.61 -2.44
N TYR A 92 -7.10 -4.84 -3.23
CA TYR A 92 -7.60 -3.63 -3.87
C TYR A 92 -8.69 -3.91 -4.92
N SER A 93 -8.41 -4.81 -5.87
CA SER A 93 -9.28 -5.01 -7.04
C SER A 93 -10.59 -5.73 -6.72
N ASN A 94 -10.62 -6.57 -5.68
CA ASN A 94 -11.80 -7.35 -5.30
C ASN A 94 -12.68 -6.65 -4.24
N ASN A 95 -12.29 -5.46 -3.78
CA ASN A 95 -13.06 -4.71 -2.77
C ASN A 95 -13.37 -3.30 -3.28
N ASP A 96 -14.65 -3.04 -3.56
CA ASP A 96 -15.13 -1.77 -4.06
C ASP A 96 -14.84 -0.62 -3.11
N GLU A 97 -14.81 -0.91 -1.80
CA GLU A 97 -14.46 0.04 -0.77
C GLU A 97 -13.15 0.76 -1.12
N PHE A 98 -12.10 0.02 -1.52
CA PHE A 98 -10.82 0.62 -1.87
C PHE A 98 -10.83 1.38 -3.20
N ARG A 99 -11.69 0.99 -4.14
CA ARG A 99 -11.73 1.61 -5.47
C ARG A 99 -12.54 2.89 -5.49
N ILE A 100 -13.72 2.89 -4.87
CA ILE A 100 -14.70 3.99 -4.97
C ILE A 100 -15.19 4.52 -3.63
N GLY A 101 -14.81 3.90 -2.51
CA GLY A 101 -15.26 4.30 -1.18
C GLY A 101 -14.72 5.68 -0.75
N ALA A 102 -15.42 6.35 0.13
CA ALA A 102 -14.95 7.56 0.79
C ALA A 102 -13.73 7.25 1.68
N LEU A 103 -12.82 8.20 1.80
CA LEU A 103 -11.64 8.08 2.64
C LEU A 103 -11.89 8.70 4.01
N ASN A 104 -11.62 7.92 5.06
CA ASN A 104 -11.42 8.40 6.43
C ASN A 104 -9.97 8.11 6.84
N ASP A 105 -9.25 9.12 7.31
CA ASP A 105 -7.82 9.04 7.63
C ASP A 105 -7.62 9.17 9.15
N TYR A 106 -7.05 8.13 9.76
CA TYR A 106 -6.74 8.01 11.18
C TYR A 106 -5.22 7.83 11.42
N SER A 107 -4.41 8.20 10.44
CA SER A 107 -2.97 8.00 10.45
C SER A 107 -2.28 8.79 11.57
N SER A 108 -1.18 8.23 12.08
CA SER A 108 -0.22 8.92 12.95
C SER A 108 1.04 9.33 12.17
N SER A 109 2.08 9.77 12.88
CA SER A 109 3.39 10.08 12.28
C SER A 109 4.12 8.83 11.73
N ASP A 110 3.80 7.65 12.26
CA ASP A 110 4.55 6.42 12.02
C ASP A 110 3.72 5.33 11.32
N VAL A 111 2.41 5.34 11.56
CA VAL A 111 1.47 4.36 11.03
C VAL A 111 0.41 5.05 10.19
N ILE A 112 0.31 4.64 8.94
CA ILE A 112 -0.82 4.98 8.08
C ILE A 112 -1.98 4.09 8.50
N CYS A 113 -3.13 4.70 8.79
CA CYS A 113 -4.37 4.00 9.12
C CYS A 113 -5.52 4.67 8.38
N ILE A 114 -6.00 4.02 7.36
CA ILE A 114 -7.08 4.53 6.55
C ILE A 114 -8.25 3.55 6.49
N ASN A 115 -9.43 4.11 6.48
CA ASN A 115 -10.68 3.43 6.18
C ASN A 115 -11.19 3.90 4.81
N ARG A 116 -11.71 2.96 4.03
CA ARG A 116 -12.45 3.24 2.81
C ARG A 116 -13.87 2.70 2.98
N GLU A 117 -14.86 3.57 2.77
CA GLU A 117 -16.25 3.26 3.10
C GLU A 117 -17.17 3.51 1.92
N ILE A 118 -18.04 2.53 1.64
CA ILE A 118 -19.26 2.67 0.84
C ILE A 118 -20.44 2.26 1.71
N VAL A 119 -21.65 2.69 1.36
CA VAL A 119 -22.84 2.51 2.21
C VAL A 119 -22.94 1.10 2.77
N GLY A 120 -22.80 0.98 4.09
CA GLY A 120 -22.92 -0.27 4.84
C GLY A 120 -21.69 -1.18 4.84
N ASN A 121 -20.61 -0.82 4.15
CA ASN A 121 -19.37 -1.61 4.09
C ASN A 121 -18.15 -0.73 4.27
N SER A 122 -17.17 -1.24 5.00
CA SER A 122 -15.89 -0.57 5.18
C SER A 122 -14.72 -1.55 5.07
N ALA A 123 -13.59 -1.06 4.57
CA ALA A 123 -12.33 -1.80 4.52
C ALA A 123 -11.20 -0.91 5.04
N TRP A 124 -10.23 -1.53 5.68
CA TRP A 124 -9.16 -0.87 6.39
C TRP A 124 -7.80 -1.26 5.83
N CYS A 125 -6.89 -0.29 5.80
CA CYS A 125 -5.47 -0.52 5.54
C CYS A 125 -4.64 0.18 6.60
N LEU A 126 -3.78 -0.60 7.26
CA LEU A 126 -2.77 -0.11 8.20
C LEU A 126 -1.40 -0.44 7.64
N VAL A 127 -0.50 0.54 7.65
CA VAL A 127 0.89 0.36 7.19
C VAL A 127 1.84 1.02 8.18
N ASN A 128 2.76 0.26 8.74
CA ASN A 128 3.87 0.85 9.48
C ASN A 128 4.90 1.41 8.48
N ALA A 129 5.09 2.73 8.50
CA ALA A 129 6.02 3.43 7.60
C ALA A 129 7.46 3.48 8.12
N LYS A 130 7.79 2.73 9.20
CA LYS A 130 9.10 2.74 9.87
C LYS A 130 9.75 1.36 9.86
N ASN A 131 11.07 1.36 10.02
CA ASN A 131 11.88 0.13 10.20
C ASN A 131 11.94 -0.33 11.66
N THR A 132 11.05 0.15 12.50
CA THR A 132 10.89 -0.21 13.92
C THR A 132 9.46 -0.58 14.22
N ILE A 133 9.21 -1.29 15.31
CA ILE A 133 7.86 -1.52 15.80
C ILE A 133 7.20 -0.17 16.09
N SER A 134 6.01 0.04 15.56
CA SER A 134 5.21 1.24 15.78
C SER A 134 3.85 0.88 16.34
N SER A 135 3.34 1.68 17.26
CA SER A 135 2.03 1.49 17.86
C SER A 135 1.07 2.61 17.45
N LEU A 136 -0.20 2.25 17.29
CA LEU A 136 -1.27 3.16 16.95
C LEU A 136 -2.41 3.03 17.96
N ASN A 137 -2.89 4.18 18.48
CA ASN A 137 -4.17 4.23 19.16
C ASN A 137 -5.29 4.14 18.11
N LEU A 138 -6.16 3.16 18.29
CA LEU A 138 -7.17 2.82 17.30
C LEU A 138 -8.41 3.73 17.41
N PRO A 139 -9.02 4.11 16.28
CA PRO A 139 -10.34 4.71 16.29
C PRO A 139 -11.36 3.72 16.87
N LEU A 140 -12.49 4.23 17.34
CA LEU A 140 -13.52 3.43 18.05
C LEU A 140 -13.99 2.24 17.23
N GLU A 141 -14.09 2.41 15.92
CA GLU A 141 -14.55 1.41 14.96
C GLU A 141 -13.63 0.18 14.87
N LEU A 142 -12.35 0.34 15.25
CA LEU A 142 -11.37 -0.75 15.26
C LEU A 142 -11.10 -1.34 16.65
N GLN A 143 -11.67 -0.76 17.71
CA GLN A 143 -11.49 -1.29 19.06
C GLN A 143 -12.28 -2.59 19.22
N ASN A 144 -11.59 -3.67 19.60
CA ASN A 144 -12.16 -5.02 19.70
C ASN A 144 -12.80 -5.51 18.37
N PHE A 145 -12.16 -5.18 17.25
CA PHE A 145 -12.61 -5.53 15.90
C PHE A 145 -12.35 -7.01 15.61
N SER A 146 -13.28 -7.61 14.88
CA SER A 146 -13.07 -8.93 14.26
C SER A 146 -13.58 -8.92 12.82
N GLY A 147 -12.82 -9.54 11.94
CA GLY A 147 -13.12 -9.57 10.51
C GLY A 147 -12.20 -10.52 9.75
N THR A 148 -11.92 -10.19 8.51
CA THR A 148 -11.13 -11.02 7.59
C THR A 148 -9.91 -10.24 7.09
N ASN A 149 -8.73 -10.85 7.17
CA ASN A 149 -7.53 -10.37 6.49
C ASN A 149 -7.67 -10.57 4.97
N LEU A 150 -7.63 -9.49 4.21
CA LEU A 150 -7.85 -9.52 2.77
C LEU A 150 -6.60 -9.96 1.98
N LEU A 151 -5.44 -10.09 2.63
CA LEU A 151 -4.21 -10.54 1.98
C LEU A 151 -4.10 -12.07 1.89
N ASP A 152 -4.80 -12.80 2.77
CA ASP A 152 -4.73 -14.27 2.83
C ASP A 152 -6.06 -14.96 3.16
N GLY A 153 -7.12 -14.20 3.45
CA GLY A 153 -8.45 -14.73 3.80
C GLY A 153 -8.57 -15.27 5.23
N SER A 154 -7.56 -15.12 6.07
CA SER A 154 -7.60 -15.58 7.45
C SER A 154 -8.50 -14.71 8.34
N SER A 155 -8.93 -15.26 9.48
CA SER A 155 -9.61 -14.46 10.51
C SER A 155 -8.66 -13.41 11.07
N PHE A 156 -9.15 -12.19 11.25
CA PHE A 156 -8.41 -11.07 11.80
C PHE A 156 -9.12 -10.53 13.03
N VAL A 157 -8.38 -10.39 14.13
CA VAL A 157 -8.94 -9.91 15.41
C VAL A 157 -8.01 -8.86 16.02
N ILE A 158 -8.58 -7.75 16.41
CA ILE A 158 -7.91 -6.74 17.24
C ILE A 158 -8.54 -6.76 18.63
N ASN A 159 -7.73 -6.88 19.68
CA ASN A 159 -8.18 -6.82 21.05
C ASN A 159 -7.71 -5.50 21.69
N GLY A 160 -8.65 -4.76 22.27
CA GLY A 160 -8.35 -3.50 22.96
C GLY A 160 -8.38 -2.29 22.02
N ASN A 161 -7.68 -1.22 22.44
CA ASN A 161 -7.72 0.09 21.81
C ASN A 161 -6.38 0.52 21.16
N THR A 162 -5.41 -0.38 21.10
CA THR A 162 -4.11 -0.15 20.47
C THR A 162 -3.70 -1.35 19.63
N ILE A 163 -2.92 -1.09 18.60
CA ILE A 163 -2.27 -2.13 17.79
C ILE A 163 -0.78 -1.79 17.64
N SER A 164 0.07 -2.82 17.66
CA SER A 164 1.50 -2.69 17.36
C SER A 164 1.79 -3.43 16.06
N LEU A 165 2.46 -2.77 15.15
CA LEU A 165 2.86 -3.30 13.86
C LEU A 165 4.38 -3.50 13.82
N ALA A 166 4.80 -4.63 13.28
CA ALA A 166 6.21 -4.89 12.96
C ALA A 166 6.77 -3.87 11.94
N PRO A 167 8.09 -3.76 11.77
CA PRO A 167 8.68 -2.91 10.75
C PRO A 167 8.07 -3.17 9.37
N TYR A 168 7.58 -2.11 8.70
CA TYR A 168 6.96 -2.13 7.38
C TYR A 168 5.76 -3.06 7.21
N GLU A 169 5.19 -3.53 8.31
CA GLU A 169 4.02 -4.39 8.27
C GLU A 169 2.82 -3.70 7.62
N THR A 170 2.14 -4.44 6.77
CA THR A 170 0.91 -4.03 6.10
C THR A 170 -0.22 -4.97 6.50
N LEU A 171 -1.31 -4.40 7.01
CA LEU A 171 -2.56 -5.09 7.33
C LEU A 171 -3.68 -4.53 6.47
N VAL A 172 -4.43 -5.42 5.82
CA VAL A 172 -5.60 -5.04 4.98
C VAL A 172 -6.74 -5.96 5.36
N PHE A 173 -7.84 -5.42 5.82
CA PHE A 173 -8.93 -6.22 6.39
C PHE A 173 -10.30 -5.54 6.30
N LYS A 174 -11.35 -6.33 6.45
CA LYS A 174 -12.74 -5.86 6.58
C LYS A 174 -13.59 -6.79 7.43
#